data_d23fbd1373a9af4c0d297cd629f618bf
#
_entry.id   d23fbd1373a9af4c0d297cd629f618bf
#
_cell.length_a   1.000
_cell.length_b   1.000
_cell.length_c   1.000
_cell.angle_alpha   90.00
_cell.angle_beta   90.00
_cell.angle_gamma   90.00
#
_symmetry.space_group_name_H-M   'P 1'
#
loop_
_entity.id
_entity.type
_entity.pdbx_description
1 polymer ?
#
loop_
_entity_poly.entity_id
_entity_poly.type
_entity_poly.pdbx_seq_one_letter_code
_entity_poly.pdbx_strand_id
1 'polypeptide(L)'
;MEVNPRQNKGSELKMSEENGVIYRISGPVVTAVGISPRMYEVVRVGDEGLMGEVIELHGEQSVIQVYEETSGVRPGEPVIRTGQTLSVQLGPGLLTKIYDGIQRPLPELEKTMGVFIKRGVDADGLDLEKIWEFNATAKAGDSVSSGDVLGTVQETKTIEHRVMVPPGTSGVIKSINSGKFNVTQNVCTLEDGTEIQMMQKWPVRTPRPFTKKHAPEVPLQTGQRILDFLFPLAKGGTAGIPGPFGSGKTVTQQQLAKWSDADIVVYIGCGERGNEMTEVLDEFPHLMDPKTGEALMNRTTMIAN
;
A
#
# COMPACT_ATOMS: atom_id res chain seq x y z
N MET A 1 55.78 -3.86 -17.99
CA MET A 1 54.56 -3.26 -17.42
C MET A 1 53.66 -4.40 -16.96
N GLU A 2 53.79 -4.75 -15.68
CA GLU A 2 52.99 -5.83 -15.07
C GLU A 2 51.60 -5.27 -14.74
N VAL A 3 50.55 -5.88 -15.27
CA VAL A 3 49.16 -5.57 -14.97
C VAL A 3 48.80 -6.28 -13.67
N ASN A 4 48.46 -5.51 -12.65
CA ASN A 4 48.14 -5.95 -11.30
C ASN A 4 46.78 -6.63 -11.29
N PRO A 5 46.68 -7.94 -10.91
CA PRO A 5 45.43 -8.72 -10.99
C PRO A 5 44.45 -8.53 -9.83
N ARG A 6 44.64 -7.46 -8.99
CA ARG A 6 43.81 -7.31 -7.76
C ARG A 6 42.61 -6.40 -7.89
N GLN A 7 42.35 -5.79 -9.05
CA GLN A 7 41.20 -4.86 -9.19
C GLN A 7 39.91 -5.52 -9.72
N ASN A 8 39.94 -6.76 -10.18
CA ASN A 8 38.75 -7.39 -10.77
C ASN A 8 38.01 -8.39 -9.85
N LYS A 9 38.54 -8.68 -8.64
CA LYS A 9 37.86 -9.59 -7.69
C LYS A 9 36.77 -8.90 -6.85
N GLY A 10 36.75 -7.58 -6.76
CA GLY A 10 35.79 -6.84 -5.92
C GLY A 10 34.43 -6.62 -6.57
N SER A 11 34.35 -6.61 -7.91
CA SER A 11 33.07 -6.43 -8.63
C SER A 11 32.34 -7.77 -8.87
N GLU A 12 33.08 -8.86 -9.09
CA GLU A 12 32.47 -10.19 -9.25
C GLU A 12 31.94 -10.75 -7.92
N LEU A 13 32.59 -10.46 -6.78
CA LEU A 13 32.11 -10.87 -5.46
C LEU A 13 30.84 -10.10 -5.03
N LYS A 14 30.66 -8.85 -5.43
CA LYS A 14 29.42 -8.09 -5.14
C LYS A 14 28.23 -8.54 -5.98
N MET A 15 28.44 -8.95 -7.23
CA MET A 15 27.36 -9.49 -8.08
C MET A 15 26.88 -10.86 -7.61
N SER A 16 27.71 -11.68 -6.94
CA SER A 16 27.32 -12.99 -6.43
C SER A 16 26.54 -12.97 -5.12
N GLU A 17 26.55 -11.85 -4.37
CA GLU A 17 25.79 -11.70 -3.13
C GLU A 17 24.35 -11.21 -3.36
N GLU A 18 24.04 -10.70 -4.55
CA GLU A 18 22.71 -10.15 -4.89
C GLU A 18 21.76 -11.21 -5.50
N ASN A 19 22.29 -12.29 -6.08
CA ASN A 19 21.51 -13.30 -6.79
C ASN A 19 21.73 -14.68 -6.18
N GLY A 20 20.65 -15.30 -5.72
CA GLY A 20 20.61 -16.70 -5.33
C GLY A 20 19.89 -17.55 -6.36
N VAL A 21 19.70 -18.81 -6.00
CA VAL A 21 18.96 -19.76 -6.83
C VAL A 21 17.88 -20.47 -6.01
N ILE A 22 16.83 -20.86 -6.68
CA ILE A 22 15.76 -21.67 -6.12
C ILE A 22 16.31 -23.08 -5.83
N TYR A 23 16.25 -23.49 -4.58
CA TYR A 23 16.59 -24.83 -4.13
C TYR A 23 15.38 -25.76 -4.15
N ARG A 24 14.23 -25.31 -3.67
CA ARG A 24 13.00 -26.09 -3.53
C ARG A 24 11.76 -25.23 -3.69
N ILE A 25 10.70 -25.82 -4.24
CA ILE A 25 9.37 -25.21 -4.37
C ILE A 25 8.35 -26.11 -3.72
N SER A 26 7.45 -25.52 -2.92
CA SER A 26 6.35 -26.22 -2.27
C SER A 26 5.09 -25.33 -2.27
N GLY A 27 4.29 -25.43 -3.33
CA GLY A 27 3.18 -24.51 -3.57
C GLY A 27 3.69 -23.06 -3.66
N PRO A 28 3.10 -22.10 -2.92
CA PRO A 28 3.51 -20.70 -2.96
C PRO A 28 4.81 -20.42 -2.17
N VAL A 29 5.41 -21.44 -1.55
CA VAL A 29 6.63 -21.29 -0.74
C VAL A 29 7.84 -21.79 -1.54
N VAL A 30 8.83 -20.93 -1.67
CA VAL A 30 10.10 -21.19 -2.35
C VAL A 30 11.23 -21.10 -1.35
N THR A 31 12.13 -22.10 -1.35
CA THR A 31 13.39 -22.06 -0.60
C THR A 31 14.51 -21.68 -1.56
N ALA A 32 15.24 -20.62 -1.24
CA ALA A 32 16.40 -20.15 -2.00
C ALA A 32 17.71 -20.37 -1.22
N VAL A 33 18.80 -20.50 -1.95
CA VAL A 33 20.17 -20.57 -1.41
C VAL A 33 21.07 -19.60 -2.17
N GLY A 34 22.23 -19.26 -1.58
CA GLY A 34 23.21 -18.38 -2.21
C GLY A 34 22.85 -16.88 -2.12
N ILE A 35 21.84 -16.53 -1.31
CA ILE A 35 21.49 -15.13 -0.99
C ILE A 35 21.50 -14.92 0.52
N SER A 36 21.75 -13.68 0.94
CA SER A 36 21.68 -13.25 2.35
C SER A 36 20.71 -12.09 2.51
N PRO A 37 19.39 -12.31 2.35
CA PRO A 37 18.38 -11.28 2.47
C PRO A 37 18.13 -10.95 3.93
N ARG A 38 17.42 -9.84 4.17
CA ARG A 38 16.87 -9.52 5.49
C ARG A 38 15.48 -10.17 5.64
N MET A 39 15.06 -10.41 6.88
CA MET A 39 13.69 -10.81 7.17
C MET A 39 12.71 -9.78 6.58
N TYR A 40 11.66 -10.27 5.92
CA TYR A 40 10.64 -9.48 5.22
C TYR A 40 11.16 -8.66 4.02
N GLU A 41 12.35 -8.97 3.53
CA GLU A 41 12.82 -8.38 2.28
C GLU A 41 12.04 -8.93 1.09
N VAL A 42 11.61 -8.05 0.19
CA VAL A 42 11.02 -8.45 -1.09
C VAL A 42 12.12 -8.96 -2.02
N VAL A 43 11.85 -10.07 -2.68
CA VAL A 43 12.73 -10.68 -3.68
C VAL A 43 11.94 -10.95 -4.96
N ARG A 44 12.66 -11.05 -6.07
CA ARG A 44 12.13 -11.48 -7.37
C ARG A 44 12.51 -12.93 -7.60
N VAL A 45 11.52 -13.79 -7.81
CA VAL A 45 11.66 -15.24 -7.84
C VAL A 45 11.43 -15.76 -9.26
N GLY A 46 12.37 -16.56 -9.74
CA GLY A 46 12.32 -17.20 -11.06
C GLY A 46 12.62 -16.25 -12.22
N ASP A 47 12.65 -16.80 -13.42
CA ASP A 47 12.91 -16.06 -14.66
C ASP A 47 11.79 -15.02 -14.96
N GLU A 48 10.57 -15.27 -14.49
CA GLU A 48 9.44 -14.34 -14.61
C GLU A 48 9.49 -13.19 -13.58
N GLY A 49 10.38 -13.27 -12.58
CA GLY A 49 10.55 -12.22 -11.57
C GLY A 49 9.36 -12.07 -10.62
N LEU A 50 8.73 -13.18 -10.23
CA LEU A 50 7.56 -13.18 -9.34
C LEU A 50 7.87 -12.50 -8.02
N MET A 51 6.95 -11.70 -7.51
CA MET A 51 7.13 -11.02 -6.23
C MET A 51 7.00 -12.02 -5.07
N GLY A 52 8.01 -12.07 -4.21
CA GLY A 52 8.01 -12.86 -2.99
C GLY A 52 8.60 -12.10 -1.82
N GLU A 53 8.26 -12.50 -0.60
CA GLU A 53 8.76 -11.95 0.64
C GLU A 53 9.47 -13.02 1.46
N VAL A 54 10.62 -12.70 2.01
CA VAL A 54 11.37 -13.59 2.90
C VAL A 54 10.64 -13.72 4.23
N ILE A 55 10.19 -14.94 4.55
CA ILE A 55 9.40 -15.23 5.75
C ILE A 55 10.17 -16.00 6.82
N GLU A 56 11.26 -16.70 6.44
CA GLU A 56 12.12 -17.42 7.38
C GLU A 56 13.57 -17.45 6.86
N LEU A 57 14.53 -17.51 7.78
CA LEU A 57 15.96 -17.63 7.50
C LEU A 57 16.54 -18.82 8.29
N HIS A 58 17.10 -19.79 7.60
CA HIS A 58 17.68 -21.01 8.18
C HIS A 58 19.10 -21.23 7.66
N GLY A 59 20.11 -20.68 8.33
CA GLY A 59 21.49 -20.75 7.88
C GLY A 59 21.67 -20.13 6.50
N GLU A 60 22.05 -20.93 5.52
CA GLU A 60 22.22 -20.49 4.13
C GLU A 60 20.91 -20.54 3.31
N GLN A 61 19.81 -20.98 3.91
CA GLN A 61 18.53 -21.10 3.23
C GLN A 61 17.60 -19.96 3.63
N SER A 62 16.97 -19.37 2.61
CA SER A 62 15.93 -18.34 2.77
C SER A 62 14.60 -18.91 2.29
N VAL A 63 13.59 -18.89 3.16
CA VAL A 63 12.22 -19.31 2.82
C VAL A 63 11.43 -18.08 2.40
N ILE A 64 10.81 -18.16 1.23
CA ILE A 64 10.17 -17.06 0.55
C ILE A 64 8.71 -17.42 0.29
N GLN A 65 7.79 -16.58 0.73
CA GLN A 65 6.38 -16.63 0.33
C GLN A 65 6.21 -15.86 -0.97
N VAL A 66 5.86 -16.54 -2.05
CA VAL A 66 5.55 -15.91 -3.34
C VAL A 66 4.07 -15.50 -3.34
N TYR A 67 3.77 -14.29 -3.78
CA TYR A 67 2.42 -13.74 -3.80
C TYR A 67 1.63 -14.07 -5.07
N GLU A 68 2.32 -14.60 -6.07
CA GLU A 68 1.75 -15.02 -7.33
C GLU A 68 1.83 -16.54 -7.48
N GLU A 69 1.13 -17.08 -8.47
CA GLU A 69 1.16 -18.52 -8.73
C GLU A 69 2.54 -18.96 -9.21
N THR A 70 3.08 -20.01 -8.57
CA THR A 70 4.42 -20.54 -8.84
C THR A 70 4.45 -21.66 -9.88
N SER A 71 3.33 -21.96 -10.54
CA SER A 71 3.26 -23.00 -11.58
C SER A 71 4.26 -22.70 -12.71
N GLY A 72 5.11 -23.67 -13.03
CA GLY A 72 6.14 -23.54 -14.08
C GLY A 72 7.50 -23.03 -13.59
N VAL A 73 7.60 -22.44 -12.40
CA VAL A 73 8.88 -22.08 -11.78
C VAL A 73 9.67 -23.35 -11.43
N ARG A 74 10.98 -23.33 -11.59
CA ARG A 74 11.85 -24.53 -11.44
C ARG A 74 12.99 -24.30 -10.46
N PRO A 75 13.45 -25.33 -9.76
CA PRO A 75 14.72 -25.27 -9.04
C PRO A 75 15.88 -24.90 -9.98
N GLY A 76 16.79 -24.05 -9.50
CA GLY A 76 17.90 -23.52 -10.28
C GLY A 76 17.63 -22.16 -10.93
N GLU A 77 16.38 -21.71 -11.04
CA GLU A 77 16.06 -20.36 -11.50
C GLU A 77 16.53 -19.29 -10.48
N PRO A 78 16.77 -18.05 -10.93
CA PRO A 78 17.34 -17.00 -10.10
C PRO A 78 16.36 -16.51 -9.02
N VAL A 79 16.94 -16.06 -7.90
CA VAL A 79 16.25 -15.26 -6.88
C VAL A 79 17.04 -13.98 -6.67
N ILE A 80 16.43 -12.83 -6.95
CA ILE A 80 17.07 -11.53 -6.95
C ILE A 80 16.57 -10.70 -5.78
N ARG A 81 17.48 -10.15 -4.99
CA ARG A 81 17.18 -9.27 -3.87
C ARG A 81 16.77 -7.88 -4.36
N THR A 82 15.82 -7.26 -3.69
CA THR A 82 15.46 -5.86 -3.92
C THR A 82 16.08 -4.90 -2.89
N GLY A 83 16.53 -5.43 -1.75
CA GLY A 83 17.03 -4.63 -0.63
C GLY A 83 15.93 -3.85 0.12
N GLN A 84 14.65 -4.04 -0.24
CA GLN A 84 13.52 -3.31 0.31
C GLN A 84 12.50 -4.26 0.90
N THR A 85 11.77 -3.80 1.92
CA THR A 85 10.59 -4.51 2.44
C THR A 85 9.36 -4.16 1.62
N LEU A 86 8.33 -5.02 1.68
CA LEU A 86 7.04 -4.73 1.05
C LEU A 86 6.50 -3.41 1.61
N SER A 87 6.28 -2.48 0.72
CA SER A 87 5.88 -1.11 1.05
C SER A 87 4.74 -0.66 0.16
N VAL A 88 3.88 0.18 0.70
CA VAL A 88 2.78 0.82 -0.03
C VAL A 88 3.13 2.27 -0.33
N GLN A 89 2.62 2.76 -1.45
CA GLN A 89 2.68 4.17 -1.83
C GLN A 89 1.48 4.90 -1.22
N LEU A 90 1.74 5.86 -0.34
CA LEU A 90 0.73 6.67 0.34
C LEU A 90 0.81 8.10 -0.15
N GLY A 91 -0.27 8.62 -0.69
CA GLY A 91 -0.35 9.98 -1.26
C GLY A 91 -1.71 10.23 -1.89
N PRO A 92 -1.94 11.41 -2.49
CA PRO A 92 -3.18 11.71 -3.19
C PRO A 92 -3.35 10.81 -4.42
N GLY A 93 -4.55 10.28 -4.61
CA GLY A 93 -4.89 9.36 -5.69
C GLY A 93 -5.16 7.92 -5.25
N LEU A 94 -5.21 7.66 -3.95
CA LEU A 94 -5.63 6.36 -3.40
C LEU A 94 -7.15 6.16 -3.45
N LEU A 95 -7.89 7.22 -3.25
CA LEU A 95 -9.35 7.16 -3.30
C LEU A 95 -9.86 6.93 -4.72
N THR A 96 -11.05 6.37 -4.84
CA THR A 96 -11.69 5.96 -6.10
C THR A 96 -11.01 4.80 -6.84
N LYS A 97 -9.99 4.19 -6.24
CA LYS A 97 -9.23 3.12 -6.86
C LYS A 97 -9.60 1.74 -6.30
N ILE A 98 -9.35 0.74 -7.14
CA ILE A 98 -9.50 -0.67 -6.81
C ILE A 98 -8.13 -1.31 -6.99
N TYR A 99 -7.60 -1.90 -5.92
CA TYR A 99 -6.27 -2.50 -5.86
C TYR A 99 -6.35 -4.02 -5.67
N ASP A 100 -5.29 -4.70 -6.01
CA ASP A 100 -5.03 -6.05 -5.53
C ASP A 100 -4.33 -6.05 -4.14
N GLY A 101 -4.02 -7.24 -3.61
CA GLY A 101 -3.42 -7.41 -2.27
C GLY A 101 -2.02 -6.83 -2.09
N ILE A 102 -1.34 -6.42 -3.18
CA ILE A 102 0.00 -5.80 -3.17
C ILE A 102 0.00 -4.38 -3.74
N GLN A 103 -1.17 -3.74 -3.76
CA GLN A 103 -1.38 -2.37 -4.21
C GLN A 103 -1.19 -2.14 -5.71
N ARG A 104 -1.36 -3.14 -6.58
CA ARG A 104 -1.43 -2.89 -8.02
C ARG A 104 -2.85 -2.45 -8.39
N PRO A 105 -3.04 -1.34 -9.12
CA PRO A 105 -4.38 -0.86 -9.48
C PRO A 105 -4.98 -1.74 -10.59
N LEU A 106 -6.08 -2.43 -10.28
CA LEU A 106 -6.70 -3.42 -11.17
C LEU A 106 -7.17 -2.83 -12.52
N PRO A 107 -7.79 -1.62 -12.59
CA PRO A 107 -8.19 -1.06 -13.88
C PRO A 107 -7.02 -0.71 -14.80
N GLU A 108 -5.86 -0.35 -14.26
CA GLU A 108 -4.66 -0.08 -15.02
C GLU A 108 -4.00 -1.38 -15.53
N LEU A 109 -4.03 -2.44 -14.70
CA LEU A 109 -3.59 -3.78 -15.11
C LEU A 109 -4.47 -4.31 -16.26
N GLU A 110 -5.79 -4.17 -16.17
CA GLU A 110 -6.72 -4.58 -17.22
C GLU A 110 -6.46 -3.89 -18.55
N LYS A 111 -6.19 -2.58 -18.54
CA LYS A 111 -5.87 -1.81 -19.76
C LYS A 111 -4.59 -2.29 -20.44
N THR A 112 -3.59 -2.69 -19.68
CA THR A 112 -2.28 -3.09 -20.20
C THR A 112 -2.21 -4.56 -20.60
N MET A 113 -2.93 -5.44 -19.91
CA MET A 113 -2.82 -6.89 -20.04
C MET A 113 -4.11 -7.59 -20.48
N GLY A 114 -5.24 -6.88 -20.50
CA GLY A 114 -6.57 -7.46 -20.71
C GLY A 114 -7.09 -8.14 -19.44
N VAL A 115 -8.06 -9.04 -19.62
CA VAL A 115 -8.83 -9.69 -18.54
C VAL A 115 -7.96 -10.60 -17.64
N PHE A 116 -6.83 -11.09 -18.15
CA PHE A 116 -5.94 -11.99 -17.40
C PHE A 116 -4.69 -11.26 -16.93
N ILE A 117 -4.51 -11.19 -15.62
CA ILE A 117 -3.31 -10.61 -15.02
C ILE A 117 -2.14 -11.54 -15.28
N LYS A 118 -1.11 -11.04 -15.98
CA LYS A 118 0.15 -11.76 -16.19
C LYS A 118 0.99 -11.72 -14.91
N ARG A 119 1.70 -12.81 -14.66
CA ARG A 119 2.62 -12.92 -13.52
C ARG A 119 3.87 -12.06 -13.72
N GLY A 120 4.52 -11.68 -12.62
CA GLY A 120 5.75 -10.89 -12.62
C GLY A 120 5.59 -9.44 -13.07
N VAL A 121 4.36 -8.96 -13.24
CA VAL A 121 4.11 -7.57 -13.64
C VAL A 121 4.03 -6.67 -12.42
N ASP A 122 4.81 -5.60 -12.45
CA ASP A 122 4.79 -4.52 -11.45
C ASP A 122 3.93 -3.36 -11.92
N ALA A 123 3.29 -2.69 -10.98
CA ALA A 123 2.55 -1.46 -11.24
C ALA A 123 2.64 -0.54 -10.01
N ASP A 124 2.82 0.75 -10.25
CA ASP A 124 2.79 1.72 -9.17
C ASP A 124 1.38 1.86 -8.59
N GLY A 125 1.30 1.91 -7.26
CA GLY A 125 0.01 2.08 -6.56
C GLY A 125 -0.64 3.42 -6.82
N LEU A 126 0.15 4.46 -7.07
CA LEU A 126 -0.30 5.80 -7.44
C LEU A 126 0.00 6.09 -8.92
N ASP A 127 -0.80 6.94 -9.52
CA ASP A 127 -0.51 7.50 -10.83
C ASP A 127 0.58 8.57 -10.67
N LEU A 128 1.80 8.23 -11.07
CA LEU A 128 2.99 9.08 -10.92
C LEU A 128 3.00 10.27 -11.90
N GLU A 129 2.23 10.20 -12.97
CA GLU A 129 2.14 11.26 -14.00
C GLU A 129 1.03 12.28 -13.70
N LYS A 130 0.06 11.91 -12.87
CA LYS A 130 -1.06 12.77 -12.53
C LYS A 130 -0.59 14.04 -11.83
N ILE A 131 -1.01 15.18 -12.35
CA ILE A 131 -0.73 16.50 -11.79
C ILE A 131 -1.82 16.88 -10.79
N TRP A 132 -1.39 17.30 -9.61
CA TRP A 132 -2.21 17.78 -8.52
C TRP A 132 -1.92 19.25 -8.24
N GLU A 133 -2.94 19.99 -7.83
CA GLU A 133 -2.78 21.35 -7.34
C GLU A 133 -2.52 21.33 -5.83
N PHE A 134 -1.28 21.53 -5.46
CA PHE A 134 -0.84 21.57 -4.07
C PHE A 134 -0.95 22.99 -3.52
N ASN A 135 -1.67 23.16 -2.40
CA ASN A 135 -1.85 24.41 -1.69
C ASN A 135 -1.06 24.36 -0.37
N ALA A 136 0.07 25.06 -0.31
CA ALA A 136 0.88 25.13 0.89
C ALA A 136 0.14 25.89 2.00
N THR A 137 0.08 25.30 3.19
CA THR A 137 -0.46 25.95 4.42
C THR A 137 0.65 26.37 5.36
N ALA A 138 1.77 25.64 5.36
CA ALA A 138 3.00 26.00 6.08
C ALA A 138 3.82 27.03 5.26
N LYS A 139 4.78 27.68 5.92
CA LYS A 139 5.61 28.75 5.34
C LYS A 139 7.10 28.46 5.57
N ALA A 140 7.95 29.06 4.72
CA ALA A 140 9.37 29.06 4.97
C ALA A 140 9.70 29.72 6.32
N GLY A 141 10.57 29.09 7.10
CA GLY A 141 10.92 29.48 8.47
C GLY A 141 10.09 28.78 9.55
N ASP A 142 8.99 28.08 9.21
CA ASP A 142 8.24 27.31 10.19
C ASP A 142 9.03 26.08 10.64
N SER A 143 9.01 25.79 11.94
CA SER A 143 9.53 24.55 12.50
C SER A 143 8.46 23.49 12.43
N VAL A 144 8.75 22.35 11.81
CA VAL A 144 7.82 21.25 11.59
C VAL A 144 8.37 19.94 12.13
N SER A 145 7.46 19.06 12.51
CA SER A 145 7.71 17.73 13.02
C SER A 145 6.83 16.68 12.33
N SER A 146 7.14 15.41 12.53
CA SER A 146 6.39 14.29 11.95
C SER A 146 4.89 14.42 12.17
N GLY A 147 4.12 14.41 11.09
CA GLY A 147 2.67 14.50 11.10
C GLY A 147 2.11 15.92 10.97
N ASP A 148 2.95 16.97 11.02
CA ASP A 148 2.50 18.34 10.76
C ASP A 148 2.06 18.49 9.31
N VAL A 149 1.01 19.27 9.07
CA VAL A 149 0.45 19.48 7.74
C VAL A 149 1.23 20.56 7.01
N LEU A 150 1.81 20.21 5.88
CA LEU A 150 2.54 21.12 4.99
C LEU A 150 1.60 21.87 4.04
N GLY A 151 0.56 21.19 3.60
CA GLY A 151 -0.40 21.73 2.65
C GLY A 151 -1.48 20.70 2.31
N THR A 152 -2.35 21.08 1.37
CA THR A 152 -3.50 20.28 0.99
C THR A 152 -3.61 20.12 -0.52
N VAL A 153 -4.30 19.05 -0.94
CA VAL A 153 -4.64 18.75 -2.33
C VAL A 153 -6.09 18.30 -2.37
N GLN A 154 -6.90 18.85 -3.27
CA GLN A 154 -8.26 18.34 -3.50
C GLN A 154 -8.18 17.01 -4.22
N GLU A 155 -8.31 15.90 -3.50
CA GLU A 155 -8.18 14.55 -4.06
C GLU A 155 -9.43 14.11 -4.79
N THR A 156 -10.59 14.28 -4.16
CA THR A 156 -11.91 14.03 -4.76
C THR A 156 -12.81 15.23 -4.52
N LYS A 157 -14.06 15.21 -5.00
CA LYS A 157 -15.02 16.29 -4.76
C LYS A 157 -15.31 16.54 -3.28
N THR A 158 -15.19 15.49 -2.45
CA THR A 158 -15.57 15.51 -1.03
C THR A 158 -14.39 15.44 -0.07
N ILE A 159 -13.22 15.01 -0.52
CA ILE A 159 -12.05 14.78 0.32
C ILE A 159 -10.89 15.67 -0.08
N GLU A 160 -10.42 16.43 0.87
CA GLU A 160 -9.18 17.19 0.80
C GLU A 160 -8.06 16.39 1.46
N HIS A 161 -7.07 15.99 0.66
CA HIS A 161 -5.90 15.25 1.11
C HIS A 161 -4.91 16.20 1.81
N ARG A 162 -4.44 15.79 2.99
CA ARG A 162 -3.42 16.54 3.75
C ARG A 162 -2.05 15.96 3.50
N VAL A 163 -1.16 16.76 2.92
CA VAL A 163 0.25 16.40 2.75
C VAL A 163 0.97 16.72 4.05
N MET A 164 1.51 15.69 4.68
CA MET A 164 2.12 15.78 6.02
C MET A 164 3.61 15.48 5.98
N VAL A 165 4.33 16.02 6.94
CA VAL A 165 5.74 15.69 7.19
C VAL A 165 5.85 14.18 7.47
N PRO A 166 6.75 13.45 6.78
CA PRO A 166 6.91 12.01 6.96
C PRO A 166 7.33 11.66 8.40
N PRO A 167 6.93 10.46 8.90
CA PRO A 167 7.39 9.97 10.19
C PRO A 167 8.93 9.91 10.28
N GLY A 168 9.47 10.36 11.41
CA GLY A 168 10.91 10.42 11.64
C GLY A 168 11.61 11.66 11.06
N THR A 169 10.85 12.56 10.41
CA THR A 169 11.37 13.80 9.83
C THR A 169 10.95 15.00 10.69
N SER A 170 11.88 15.93 10.92
CA SER A 170 11.60 17.21 11.58
C SER A 170 12.65 18.23 11.17
N GLY A 171 12.33 19.50 11.22
CA GLY A 171 13.28 20.58 10.86
C GLY A 171 12.59 21.90 10.61
N VAL A 172 13.33 22.87 10.11
CA VAL A 172 12.83 24.17 9.70
C VAL A 172 12.62 24.17 8.18
N ILE A 173 11.50 24.68 7.72
CA ILE A 173 11.19 24.76 6.29
C ILE A 173 12.10 25.81 5.65
N LYS A 174 12.95 25.39 4.72
CA LYS A 174 13.77 26.28 3.87
C LYS A 174 12.94 26.87 2.74
N SER A 175 12.16 26.03 2.07
CA SER A 175 11.29 26.43 0.97
C SER A 175 10.09 25.50 0.83
N ILE A 176 8.94 26.08 0.53
CA ILE A 176 7.71 25.40 0.21
C ILE A 176 6.93 26.23 -0.80
N ASN A 177 6.36 25.60 -1.84
CA ASN A 177 5.69 26.31 -2.91
C ASN A 177 4.35 25.68 -3.23
N SER A 178 3.31 26.50 -3.32
CA SER A 178 2.05 26.10 -3.93
C SER A 178 2.21 26.02 -5.44
N GLY A 179 1.50 25.08 -6.08
CA GLY A 179 1.55 24.91 -7.53
C GLY A 179 1.09 23.54 -7.99
N LYS A 180 1.40 23.26 -9.24
CA LYS A 180 1.04 22.00 -9.90
C LYS A 180 2.23 21.05 -9.86
N PHE A 181 2.05 19.92 -9.19
CA PHE A 181 3.07 18.90 -9.00
C PHE A 181 2.48 17.50 -9.22
N ASN A 182 3.32 16.57 -9.64
CA ASN A 182 2.99 15.16 -9.49
C ASN A 182 3.42 14.68 -8.09
N VAL A 183 3.05 13.45 -7.73
CA VAL A 183 3.27 12.92 -6.37
C VAL A 183 4.74 12.70 -6.00
N THR A 184 5.64 12.62 -7.00
CA THR A 184 7.08 12.37 -6.82
C THR A 184 7.91 13.65 -6.84
N GLN A 185 7.32 14.79 -7.20
CA GLN A 185 8.01 16.06 -7.20
C GLN A 185 8.13 16.64 -5.79
N ASN A 186 9.22 17.32 -5.55
CA ASN A 186 9.48 17.98 -4.28
C ASN A 186 8.57 19.20 -4.08
N VAL A 187 7.79 19.22 -2.99
CA VAL A 187 6.89 20.32 -2.61
C VAL A 187 7.43 21.16 -1.46
N CYS A 188 8.32 20.57 -0.64
CA CYS A 188 8.92 21.24 0.51
C CYS A 188 10.37 20.76 0.69
N THR A 189 11.27 21.69 1.01
CA THR A 189 12.67 21.39 1.37
C THR A 189 12.95 21.95 2.75
N LEU A 190 13.56 21.17 3.63
CA LEU A 190 14.02 21.59 4.95
C LEU A 190 15.44 22.21 4.87
N GLU A 191 15.86 22.90 5.93
CA GLU A 191 17.18 23.54 5.99
C GLU A 191 18.35 22.55 5.94
N ASP A 192 18.14 21.32 6.44
CA ASP A 192 19.11 20.21 6.36
C ASP A 192 19.25 19.60 4.96
N GLY A 193 18.44 20.06 3.99
CA GLY A 193 18.39 19.56 2.63
C GLY A 193 17.41 18.41 2.41
N THR A 194 16.67 17.99 3.43
CA THR A 194 15.64 16.94 3.29
C THR A 194 14.53 17.43 2.37
N GLU A 195 14.25 16.67 1.33
CA GLU A 195 13.18 16.94 0.36
C GLU A 195 11.93 16.12 0.71
N ILE A 196 10.78 16.79 0.71
CA ILE A 196 9.48 16.18 1.01
C ILE A 196 8.58 16.24 -0.22
N GLN A 197 8.07 15.08 -0.60
CA GLN A 197 7.15 14.86 -1.71
C GLN A 197 5.72 14.66 -1.19
N MET A 198 4.73 14.67 -2.07
CA MET A 198 3.35 14.33 -1.70
C MET A 198 3.15 12.84 -1.46
N MET A 199 4.01 11.98 -2.02
CA MET A 199 4.00 10.54 -1.84
C MET A 199 5.00 10.11 -0.75
N GLN A 200 4.60 9.11 0.04
CA GLN A 200 5.47 8.39 0.98
C GLN A 200 5.43 6.90 0.68
N LYS A 201 6.59 6.23 0.61
CA LYS A 201 6.66 4.77 0.66
C LYS A 201 6.69 4.31 2.11
N TRP A 202 5.76 3.44 2.49
CA TRP A 202 5.64 2.99 3.87
C TRP A 202 5.66 1.46 3.95
N PRO A 203 6.56 0.86 4.78
CA PRO A 203 6.61 -0.59 4.96
C PRO A 203 5.31 -1.11 5.60
N VAL A 204 4.68 -2.12 4.95
CA VAL A 204 3.36 -2.63 5.39
C VAL A 204 3.36 -3.26 6.77
N ARG A 205 4.52 -3.75 7.24
CA ARG A 205 4.67 -4.39 8.56
C ARG A 205 5.01 -3.41 9.67
N THR A 206 5.26 -2.13 9.34
CA THR A 206 5.57 -1.10 10.31
C THR A 206 4.31 -0.28 10.61
N PRO A 207 3.77 -0.33 11.85
CA PRO A 207 2.60 0.48 12.19
C PRO A 207 2.92 1.97 12.05
N ARG A 208 1.91 2.76 11.62
CA ARG A 208 2.05 4.22 11.58
C ARG A 208 2.17 4.75 13.01
N PRO A 209 3.09 5.69 13.26
CA PRO A 209 3.22 6.29 14.58
C PRO A 209 1.98 7.12 14.93
N PHE A 210 1.69 7.21 16.21
CA PHE A 210 0.63 8.06 16.77
C PHE A 210 1.14 8.77 18.02
N THR A 211 0.61 9.96 18.30
CA THR A 211 1.02 10.73 19.47
C THR A 211 0.25 10.34 20.73
N LYS A 212 -1.03 9.97 20.59
CA LYS A 212 -1.89 9.64 21.71
C LYS A 212 -2.98 8.65 21.30
N LYS A 213 -3.24 7.67 22.17
CA LYS A 213 -4.46 6.85 22.13
C LYS A 213 -5.54 7.52 22.97
N HIS A 214 -6.72 7.70 22.39
CA HIS A 214 -7.89 8.20 23.10
C HIS A 214 -8.65 7.06 23.74
N ALA A 215 -9.35 7.32 24.84
CA ALA A 215 -10.31 6.39 25.40
C ALA A 215 -11.48 6.18 24.42
N PRO A 216 -12.08 4.97 24.38
CA PRO A 216 -13.19 4.64 23.48
C PRO A 216 -14.52 5.21 24.01
N GLU A 217 -14.61 6.53 24.06
CA GLU A 217 -15.76 7.26 24.65
C GLU A 217 -16.74 7.77 23.58
N VAL A 218 -16.29 7.91 22.33
CA VAL A 218 -17.11 8.44 21.24
C VAL A 218 -17.70 7.29 20.44
N PRO A 219 -19.04 7.16 20.35
CA PRO A 219 -19.66 6.13 19.55
C PRO A 219 -19.49 6.38 18.04
N LEU A 220 -19.25 5.31 17.28
CA LEU A 220 -19.37 5.31 15.84
C LEU A 220 -20.86 5.20 15.49
N GLN A 221 -21.39 6.20 14.81
CA GLN A 221 -22.75 6.14 14.27
C GLN A 221 -22.75 5.29 13.00
N THR A 222 -23.31 4.10 13.07
CA THR A 222 -23.35 3.17 11.94
C THR A 222 -24.52 3.47 10.99
N GLY A 223 -25.51 4.23 11.42
CA GLY A 223 -26.77 4.48 10.73
C GLY A 223 -27.76 3.31 10.81
N GLN A 224 -27.38 2.23 11.48
CA GLN A 224 -28.25 1.05 11.71
C GLN A 224 -28.78 1.11 13.14
N ARG A 225 -30.07 1.46 13.32
CA ARG A 225 -30.67 1.68 14.65
C ARG A 225 -30.45 0.52 15.62
N ILE A 226 -30.50 -0.72 15.15
CA ILE A 226 -30.33 -1.89 16.02
C ILE A 226 -28.87 -1.99 16.51
N LEU A 227 -27.88 -1.63 15.69
CA LEU A 227 -26.48 -1.61 16.08
C LEU A 227 -26.21 -0.46 17.01
N ASP A 228 -26.60 0.76 16.63
CA ASP A 228 -26.33 1.97 17.39
C ASP A 228 -26.95 1.96 18.79
N PHE A 229 -28.12 1.29 18.94
CA PHE A 229 -28.84 1.23 20.21
C PHE A 229 -28.47 0.01 21.07
N LEU A 230 -28.35 -1.19 20.48
CA LEU A 230 -28.15 -2.42 21.25
C LEU A 230 -26.69 -2.88 21.30
N PHE A 231 -25.90 -2.52 20.29
CA PHE A 231 -24.50 -2.96 20.12
C PHE A 231 -23.60 -1.81 19.72
N PRO A 232 -23.58 -0.69 20.51
CA PRO A 232 -22.83 0.49 20.13
C PRO A 232 -21.34 0.18 19.95
N LEU A 233 -20.78 0.68 18.86
CA LEU A 233 -19.36 0.56 18.52
C LEU A 233 -18.68 1.87 18.77
N ALA A 234 -17.55 1.83 19.48
CA ALA A 234 -16.75 3.04 19.68
C ALA A 234 -15.92 3.37 18.42
N LYS A 235 -15.69 4.67 18.15
CA LYS A 235 -14.70 5.09 17.14
C LYS A 235 -13.32 4.53 17.49
N GLY A 236 -12.66 3.89 16.51
CA GLY A 236 -11.42 3.14 16.73
C GLY A 236 -11.61 1.73 17.31
N GLY A 237 -12.87 1.29 17.54
CA GLY A 237 -13.20 -0.05 17.98
C GLY A 237 -13.16 -1.09 16.86
N THR A 238 -13.29 -2.36 17.25
CA THR A 238 -13.34 -3.51 16.34
C THR A 238 -14.64 -4.27 16.58
N ALA A 239 -15.31 -4.67 15.50
CA ALA A 239 -16.51 -5.52 15.56
C ALA A 239 -16.35 -6.74 14.65
N GLY A 240 -16.77 -7.91 15.12
CA GLY A 240 -16.91 -9.11 14.31
C GLY A 240 -18.34 -9.26 13.80
N ILE A 241 -18.49 -9.64 12.53
CA ILE A 241 -19.77 -9.97 11.91
C ILE A 241 -19.72 -11.44 11.48
N PRO A 242 -19.83 -12.41 12.42
CA PRO A 242 -19.78 -13.82 12.10
C PRO A 242 -21.10 -14.29 11.50
N GLY A 243 -21.02 -15.30 10.65
CA GLY A 243 -22.21 -15.96 10.12
C GLY A 243 -21.90 -16.88 8.95
N PRO A 244 -22.76 -17.88 8.69
CA PRO A 244 -22.63 -18.73 7.53
C PRO A 244 -22.93 -17.98 6.23
N PHE A 245 -22.77 -18.67 5.11
CA PHE A 245 -23.13 -18.13 3.79
C PHE A 245 -24.62 -17.74 3.76
N GLY A 246 -24.93 -16.60 3.12
CA GLY A 246 -26.30 -16.09 3.00
C GLY A 246 -26.87 -15.43 4.27
N SER A 247 -26.08 -15.24 5.33
CA SER A 247 -26.52 -14.59 6.58
C SER A 247 -26.58 -13.06 6.50
N GLY A 248 -26.25 -12.45 5.36
CA GLY A 248 -26.29 -11.01 5.16
C GLY A 248 -25.03 -10.27 5.63
N LYS A 249 -23.88 -10.94 5.80
CA LYS A 249 -22.62 -10.30 6.19
C LYS A 249 -22.21 -9.17 5.24
N THR A 250 -22.13 -9.46 3.94
CA THR A 250 -21.75 -8.51 2.90
C THR A 250 -22.71 -7.33 2.84
N VAL A 251 -24.01 -7.59 2.91
CA VAL A 251 -25.05 -6.54 2.96
C VAL A 251 -24.85 -5.64 4.18
N THR A 252 -24.56 -6.22 5.35
CA THR A 252 -24.30 -5.45 6.57
C THR A 252 -23.05 -4.58 6.41
N GLN A 253 -21.96 -5.12 5.84
CA GLN A 253 -20.73 -4.35 5.57
C GLN A 253 -20.98 -3.19 4.61
N GLN A 254 -21.70 -3.40 3.52
CA GLN A 254 -22.08 -2.35 2.57
C GLN A 254 -22.94 -1.27 3.22
N GLN A 255 -23.90 -1.65 4.08
CA GLN A 255 -24.71 -0.69 4.83
C GLN A 255 -23.87 0.14 5.80
N LEU A 256 -22.90 -0.48 6.49
CA LEU A 256 -21.96 0.26 7.35
C LEU A 256 -21.10 1.23 6.54
N ALA A 257 -20.56 0.79 5.40
CA ALA A 257 -19.79 1.63 4.51
C ALA A 257 -20.59 2.86 4.02
N LYS A 258 -21.85 2.67 3.70
CA LYS A 258 -22.75 3.70 3.18
C LYS A 258 -23.20 4.70 4.23
N TRP A 259 -23.58 4.23 5.42
CA TRP A 259 -24.29 5.05 6.41
C TRP A 259 -23.47 5.50 7.59
N SER A 260 -22.30 4.89 7.85
CA SER A 260 -21.46 5.26 8.99
C SER A 260 -20.96 6.70 8.90
N ASP A 261 -20.63 7.28 10.04
CA ASP A 261 -20.05 8.61 10.15
C ASP A 261 -18.52 8.64 9.93
N ALA A 262 -17.99 7.63 9.26
CA ALA A 262 -16.60 7.58 8.81
C ALA A 262 -16.37 8.57 7.64
N ASP A 263 -15.24 9.24 7.65
CA ASP A 263 -14.84 10.14 6.57
C ASP A 263 -14.36 9.37 5.34
N ILE A 264 -13.59 8.30 5.56
CA ILE A 264 -13.02 7.44 4.52
C ILE A 264 -13.40 5.98 4.78
N VAL A 265 -13.66 5.26 3.72
CA VAL A 265 -13.94 3.83 3.73
C VAL A 265 -12.81 3.10 3.03
N VAL A 266 -12.22 2.12 3.70
CA VAL A 266 -11.31 1.14 3.08
C VAL A 266 -12.01 -0.21 3.09
N TYR A 267 -12.42 -0.67 1.91
CA TYR A 267 -13.09 -1.96 1.76
C TYR A 267 -12.06 -3.01 1.33
N ILE A 268 -11.92 -4.08 2.10
CA ILE A 268 -10.93 -5.12 1.83
C ILE A 268 -11.66 -6.46 1.72
N GLY A 269 -11.65 -7.06 0.52
CA GLY A 269 -12.01 -8.46 0.30
C GLY A 269 -10.75 -9.31 0.36
N CYS A 270 -10.68 -10.20 1.34
CA CYS A 270 -9.55 -11.08 1.53
C CYS A 270 -10.04 -12.52 1.73
N GLY A 271 -9.72 -13.41 0.78
CA GLY A 271 -10.17 -14.79 0.79
C GLY A 271 -11.69 -14.94 0.61
N GLU A 272 -12.34 -13.94 0.04
CA GLU A 272 -13.77 -13.99 -0.36
C GLU A 272 -13.95 -14.91 -1.57
N ARG A 273 -15.18 -15.34 -1.79
CA ARG A 273 -15.50 -16.09 -3.01
C ARG A 273 -15.46 -15.15 -4.21
N GLY A 274 -14.94 -15.63 -5.34
CA GLY A 274 -14.83 -14.84 -6.55
C GLY A 274 -16.14 -14.17 -6.99
N ASN A 275 -17.27 -14.90 -6.90
CA ASN A 275 -18.60 -14.36 -7.21
C ASN A 275 -19.05 -13.25 -6.24
N GLU A 276 -18.82 -13.40 -4.94
CA GLU A 276 -19.13 -12.36 -3.95
C GLU A 276 -18.28 -11.11 -4.15
N MET A 277 -16.99 -11.30 -4.46
CA MET A 277 -16.10 -10.17 -4.75
C MET A 277 -16.49 -9.47 -6.05
N THR A 278 -16.85 -10.21 -7.10
CA THR A 278 -17.33 -9.63 -8.36
C THR A 278 -18.58 -8.79 -8.15
N GLU A 279 -19.56 -9.31 -7.38
CA GLU A 279 -20.78 -8.58 -7.02
C GLU A 279 -20.46 -7.26 -6.30
N VAL A 280 -19.54 -7.30 -5.33
CA VAL A 280 -19.11 -6.08 -4.62
C VAL A 280 -18.41 -5.09 -5.57
N LEU A 281 -17.52 -5.56 -6.44
CA LEU A 281 -16.80 -4.72 -7.40
C LEU A 281 -17.74 -4.08 -8.44
N ASP A 282 -18.81 -4.78 -8.81
CA ASP A 282 -19.82 -4.28 -9.75
C ASP A 282 -20.79 -3.30 -9.08
N GLU A 283 -21.28 -3.62 -7.87
CA GLU A 283 -22.32 -2.83 -7.20
C GLU A 283 -21.77 -1.60 -6.48
N PHE A 284 -20.65 -1.75 -5.76
CA PHE A 284 -20.13 -0.72 -4.87
C PHE A 284 -19.82 0.62 -5.56
N PRO A 285 -19.25 0.67 -6.78
CA PRO A 285 -19.04 1.93 -7.51
C PRO A 285 -20.32 2.70 -7.82
N HIS A 286 -21.47 2.03 -7.85
CA HIS A 286 -22.77 2.65 -8.11
C HIS A 286 -23.49 3.13 -6.84
N LEU A 287 -22.95 2.84 -5.66
CA LEU A 287 -23.53 3.32 -4.41
C LEU A 287 -23.34 4.83 -4.27
N MET A 288 -24.41 5.48 -3.82
CA MET A 288 -24.41 6.92 -3.53
C MET A 288 -24.25 7.15 -2.03
N ASP A 289 -23.42 8.12 -1.68
CA ASP A 289 -23.31 8.60 -0.30
C ASP A 289 -24.57 9.39 0.06
N PRO A 290 -25.37 8.94 1.02
CA PRO A 290 -26.60 9.62 1.37
C PRO A 290 -26.40 10.99 2.02
N LYS A 291 -25.21 11.31 2.50
CA LYS A 291 -24.88 12.60 3.14
C LYS A 291 -24.54 13.67 2.10
N THR A 292 -23.82 13.29 1.06
CA THR A 292 -23.30 14.23 0.05
C THR A 292 -24.07 14.16 -1.27
N GLY A 293 -24.77 13.05 -1.56
CA GLY A 293 -25.39 12.78 -2.86
C GLY A 293 -24.40 12.46 -3.97
N GLU A 294 -23.12 12.33 -3.65
CA GLU A 294 -22.05 11.95 -4.58
C GLU A 294 -21.80 10.43 -4.54
N ALA A 295 -21.04 9.91 -5.50
CA ALA A 295 -20.66 8.50 -5.51
C ALA A 295 -19.86 8.16 -4.23
N LEU A 296 -20.23 7.05 -3.58
CA LEU A 296 -19.55 6.57 -2.36
C LEU A 296 -18.05 6.32 -2.60
N MET A 297 -17.69 5.94 -3.83
CA MET A 297 -16.29 5.78 -4.26
C MET A 297 -15.45 7.04 -4.08
N ASN A 298 -16.03 8.25 -4.06
CA ASN A 298 -15.26 9.48 -3.84
C ASN A 298 -14.58 9.53 -2.46
N ARG A 299 -15.01 8.71 -1.50
CA ARG A 299 -14.38 8.56 -0.18
C ARG A 299 -13.95 7.11 0.12
N THR A 300 -13.85 6.27 -0.92
CA THR A 300 -13.56 4.85 -0.77
C THR A 300 -12.33 4.42 -1.55
N THR A 301 -11.58 3.50 -0.97
CA THR A 301 -10.57 2.68 -1.62
C THR A 301 -10.96 1.21 -1.46
N MET A 302 -10.84 0.42 -2.52
CA MET A 302 -11.14 -1.01 -2.50
C MET A 302 -9.87 -1.83 -2.71
N ILE A 303 -9.77 -2.95 -2.00
CA ILE A 303 -8.69 -3.93 -2.15
C ILE A 303 -9.34 -5.30 -2.35
N ALA A 304 -9.07 -5.93 -3.49
CA ALA A 304 -9.59 -7.25 -3.85
C ALA A 304 -8.44 -8.25 -3.93
N ASN A 305 -8.43 -9.23 -3.01
CA ASN A 305 -7.35 -10.24 -2.91
C ASN A 305 -7.93 -11.66 -2.84
#